data_d2b25e9eb25f645682fdb801650dd22a
#
_entry.id   d2b25e9eb25f645682fdb801650dd22a
#
_cell.length_a   1.000
_cell.length_b   1.000
_cell.length_c   1.000
_cell.angle_alpha   90.00
_cell.angle_beta   90.00
_cell.angle_gamma   90.00
#
_symmetry.space_group_name_H-M   'P 1'
#
loop_
_entity.id
_entity.type
_entity.pdbx_description
1 polymer ?
#
loop_
_entity_poly.entity_id
_entity_poly.type
_entity_poly.pdbx_seq_one_letter_code
_entity_poly.pdbx_strand_id
1 'polypeptide(L)'
;MWGAGVTYKRSADFREEGSGIYDKVYSADRPELFFKSTASRCAGPGQPIGRRRDSTFTATEPELAIVIGRGGAILGYTLANDVSAWDIERENPLYLPQSKVYNGCFSFGPVIVTPDEIKDPYALDLHCRVERDGREVFSGSASTGQLKRQLPEIVD
;
A
#
# COMPACT_ATOMS: atom_id res chain seq x y z
N MET A 1 -1.26 -11.80 -1.78
CA MET A 1 -0.49 -10.54 -1.80
C MET A 1 -0.11 -10.17 -0.38
N TRP A 2 1.05 -9.55 -0.23
CA TRP A 2 1.56 -9.07 1.04
C TRP A 2 1.79 -7.57 0.93
N GLY A 3 1.61 -6.83 2.02
CA GLY A 3 1.95 -5.43 2.14
C GLY A 3 3.11 -5.24 3.10
N ALA A 4 3.90 -4.20 2.87
CA ALA A 4 4.93 -3.72 3.79
C ALA A 4 4.43 -2.42 4.45
N GLY A 5 4.23 -2.46 5.77
CA GLY A 5 3.70 -1.32 6.51
C GLY A 5 4.76 -0.26 6.82
N VAL A 6 4.30 0.98 6.96
CA VAL A 6 5.09 2.12 7.45
C VAL A 6 6.43 2.29 6.72
N THR A 7 6.41 2.16 5.39
CA THR A 7 7.62 2.25 4.55
C THR A 7 8.10 3.69 4.32
N TYR A 8 7.25 4.69 4.59
CA TYR A 8 7.54 6.12 4.48
C TYR A 8 7.43 6.83 5.84
N LYS A 9 8.32 7.77 6.13
CA LYS A 9 8.24 8.57 7.36
C LYS A 9 6.91 9.30 7.47
N ARG A 10 6.44 9.88 6.36
CA ARG A 10 5.13 10.54 6.30
C ARG A 10 3.97 9.60 6.71
N SER A 11 4.06 8.31 6.38
CA SER A 11 3.04 7.33 6.78
C SER A 11 3.05 7.08 8.28
N ALA A 12 4.23 7.05 8.92
CA ALA A 12 4.36 6.97 10.37
C ALA A 12 3.76 8.22 11.03
N ASP A 13 4.18 9.41 10.60
CA ASP A 13 3.74 10.68 11.17
C ASP A 13 2.22 10.88 11.06
N PHE A 14 1.63 10.46 9.94
CA PHE A 14 0.19 10.61 9.71
C PHE A 14 -0.67 9.67 10.55
N ARG A 15 -0.15 8.48 10.90
CA ARG A 15 -0.85 7.48 11.70
C ARG A 15 -0.56 7.60 13.19
N GLU A 16 0.51 8.31 13.57
CA GLU A 16 0.92 8.43 14.96
C GLU A 16 -0.06 9.31 15.75
N GLU A 17 -0.77 8.71 16.68
CA GLU A 17 -1.71 9.37 17.59
C GLU A 17 -1.24 9.31 19.07
N GLY A 18 0.08 9.33 19.28
CA GLY A 18 0.69 9.35 20.62
C GLY A 18 0.97 7.95 21.20
N SER A 19 0.72 6.88 20.47
CA SER A 19 1.06 5.51 20.88
C SER A 19 2.56 5.19 20.75
N GLY A 20 3.25 5.88 19.87
CA GLY A 20 4.65 5.63 19.49
C GLY A 20 4.85 4.34 18.70
N ILE A 21 3.78 3.63 18.32
CA ILE A 21 3.90 2.32 17.67
C ILE A 21 4.40 2.47 16.22
N TYR A 22 3.89 3.46 15.48
CA TYR A 22 4.28 3.68 14.08
C TYR A 22 5.72 4.17 13.95
N ASP A 23 6.19 5.01 14.86
CA ASP A 23 7.59 5.42 14.93
C ASP A 23 8.51 4.24 15.28
N LYS A 24 8.07 3.34 16.18
CA LYS A 24 8.81 2.11 16.50
C LYS A 24 8.90 1.20 15.28
N VAL A 25 7.81 0.98 14.55
CA VAL A 25 7.78 0.16 13.33
C VAL A 25 8.68 0.77 12.25
N TYR A 26 8.59 2.09 12.03
CA TYR A 26 9.44 2.78 11.07
C TYR A 26 10.93 2.63 11.36
N SER A 27 11.30 2.66 12.65
CA SER A 27 12.69 2.60 13.11
C SER A 27 13.21 1.17 13.36
N ALA A 28 12.34 0.17 13.38
CA ALA A 28 12.70 -1.22 13.66
C ALA A 28 13.61 -1.82 12.58
N ASP A 29 14.46 -2.77 12.93
CA ASP A 29 15.28 -3.53 11.98
C ASP A 29 14.41 -4.44 11.11
N ARG A 30 13.42 -5.10 11.73
CA ARG A 30 12.46 -5.96 11.01
C ARG A 30 11.36 -5.13 10.36
N PRO A 31 11.12 -5.28 9.05
CA PRO A 31 9.97 -4.65 8.40
C PRO A 31 8.66 -5.23 8.93
N GLU A 32 7.61 -4.41 9.00
CA GLU A 32 6.26 -4.91 9.14
C GLU A 32 5.80 -5.48 7.81
N LEU A 33 5.45 -6.77 7.82
CA LEU A 33 4.83 -7.43 6.67
C LEU A 33 3.48 -7.99 7.09
N PHE A 34 2.46 -7.72 6.31
CA PHE A 34 1.12 -8.21 6.58
C PHE A 34 0.48 -8.84 5.34
N PHE A 35 -0.37 -9.82 5.57
CA PHE A 35 -1.17 -10.41 4.51
C PHE A 35 -2.24 -9.40 4.08
N LYS A 36 -2.24 -9.03 2.80
CA LYS A 36 -3.19 -8.07 2.25
C LYS A 36 -4.37 -8.71 1.55
N SER A 37 -4.13 -9.64 0.65
CA SER A 37 -5.22 -10.16 -0.17
C SER A 37 -4.87 -11.47 -0.87
N THR A 38 -5.91 -12.17 -1.34
CA THR A 38 -5.80 -13.23 -2.35
C THR A 38 -6.29 -12.70 -3.70
N ALA A 39 -6.00 -13.41 -4.78
CA ALA A 39 -6.48 -13.05 -6.12
C ALA A 39 -8.01 -12.90 -6.18
N SER A 40 -8.74 -13.75 -5.45
CA SER A 40 -10.21 -13.75 -5.44
C SER A 40 -10.85 -12.52 -4.76
N ARG A 41 -10.05 -11.74 -4.01
CA ARG A 41 -10.52 -10.51 -3.35
C ARG A 41 -10.02 -9.23 -4.02
N CYS A 42 -9.23 -9.37 -5.09
CA CYS A 42 -8.72 -8.22 -5.83
C CYS A 42 -9.73 -7.69 -6.84
N ALA A 43 -9.72 -6.38 -7.01
CA ALA A 43 -10.35 -5.71 -8.12
C ALA A 43 -9.32 -5.45 -9.23
N GLY A 44 -9.67 -5.69 -10.47
CA GLY A 44 -8.86 -5.31 -11.62
C GLY A 44 -8.98 -3.82 -11.97
N PRO A 45 -8.18 -3.34 -12.91
CA PRO A 45 -8.28 -1.97 -13.41
C PRO A 45 -9.70 -1.66 -13.92
N GLY A 46 -10.23 -0.52 -13.50
CA GLY A 46 -11.60 -0.10 -13.84
C GLY A 46 -12.71 -0.85 -13.11
N GLN A 47 -12.38 -1.80 -12.25
CA GLN A 47 -13.36 -2.51 -11.43
C GLN A 47 -13.59 -1.77 -10.10
N PRO A 48 -14.78 -1.87 -9.50
CA PRO A 48 -15.05 -1.25 -8.21
C PRO A 48 -14.23 -1.91 -7.10
N ILE A 49 -13.64 -1.08 -6.24
CA ILE A 49 -13.05 -1.52 -4.97
C ILE A 49 -14.14 -1.68 -3.91
N GLY A 50 -13.86 -2.50 -2.90
CA GLY A 50 -14.78 -2.75 -1.80
C GLY A 50 -14.65 -1.73 -0.67
N ARG A 51 -15.76 -1.53 0.03
CA ARG A 51 -15.81 -0.84 1.31
C ARG A 51 -16.54 -1.74 2.32
N ARG A 52 -16.05 -1.82 3.54
CA ARG A 52 -16.72 -2.52 4.63
C ARG A 52 -18.00 -1.77 5.04
N ARG A 53 -19.04 -2.51 5.40
CA ARG A 53 -20.32 -1.90 5.84
C ARG A 53 -20.20 -1.21 7.20
N ASP A 54 -19.29 -1.70 8.03
CA ASP A 54 -19.01 -1.22 9.38
C ASP A 54 -17.87 -0.18 9.43
N SER A 55 -17.31 0.21 8.27
CA SER A 55 -16.34 1.29 8.18
C SER A 55 -17.01 2.60 7.79
N THR A 56 -16.68 3.64 8.52
CA THR A 56 -17.09 5.02 8.24
C THR A 56 -16.05 5.79 7.44
N PHE A 57 -14.78 5.33 7.46
CA PHE A 57 -13.68 5.97 6.76
C PHE A 57 -12.76 4.94 6.08
N THR A 58 -13.02 4.70 4.80
CA THR A 58 -12.18 3.86 3.94
C THR A 58 -11.32 4.76 3.05
N ALA A 59 -10.01 4.54 3.08
CA ALA A 59 -9.02 5.29 2.31
C ALA A 59 -8.42 4.47 1.17
N THR A 60 -7.98 5.15 0.13
CA THR A 60 -7.11 4.62 -0.92
C THR A 60 -5.66 4.84 -0.52
N GLU A 61 -4.83 3.82 -0.65
CA GLU A 61 -3.39 3.88 -0.40
C GLU A 61 -2.66 3.44 -1.68
N PRO A 62 -2.36 4.37 -2.60
CA PRO A 62 -1.65 4.04 -3.83
C PRO A 62 -0.18 3.75 -3.54
N GLU A 63 0.32 2.66 -4.13
CA GLU A 63 1.63 2.11 -3.84
C GLU A 63 2.35 1.61 -5.09
N LEU A 64 3.69 1.57 -5.02
CA LEU A 64 4.49 0.73 -5.90
C LEU A 64 4.37 -0.72 -5.42
N ALA A 65 3.98 -1.61 -6.30
CA ALA A 65 3.97 -3.04 -6.04
C ALA A 65 5.06 -3.74 -6.85
N ILE A 66 5.73 -4.70 -6.22
CA ILE A 66 6.71 -5.57 -6.87
C ILE A 66 6.12 -6.94 -7.12
N VAL A 67 6.40 -7.50 -8.28
CA VAL A 67 6.05 -8.87 -8.64
C VAL A 67 7.25 -9.75 -8.37
N ILE A 68 7.08 -10.69 -7.42
CA ILE A 68 8.16 -11.54 -6.94
C ILE A 68 8.02 -12.93 -7.56
N GLY A 69 9.09 -13.43 -8.14
CA GLY A 69 9.22 -14.76 -8.68
C GLY A 69 9.82 -15.75 -7.68
N ARG A 70 10.16 -16.93 -8.21
CA ARG A 70 10.81 -17.97 -7.40
C ARG A 70 12.17 -17.49 -6.90
N GLY A 71 12.47 -17.76 -5.61
CA GLY A 71 13.74 -17.39 -4.99
C GLY A 71 13.92 -15.89 -4.76
N GLY A 72 12.83 -15.13 -4.61
CA GLY A 72 12.91 -13.69 -4.30
C GLY A 72 13.20 -12.79 -5.51
N ALA A 73 13.31 -13.34 -6.72
CA ALA A 73 13.61 -12.52 -7.91
C ALA A 73 12.48 -11.51 -8.20
N ILE A 74 12.81 -10.23 -8.34
CA ILE A 74 11.88 -9.20 -8.77
C ILE A 74 11.67 -9.37 -10.30
N LEU A 75 10.45 -9.72 -10.69
CA LEU A 75 10.04 -9.94 -12.07
C LEU A 75 9.49 -8.68 -12.73
N GLY A 76 9.04 -7.72 -11.95
CA GLY A 76 8.49 -6.47 -12.45
C GLY A 76 7.85 -5.62 -11.39
N TYR A 77 7.35 -4.49 -11.84
CA TYR A 77 6.72 -3.44 -11.05
C TYR A 77 5.34 -3.13 -11.60
N THR A 78 4.44 -2.77 -10.71
CA THR A 78 3.10 -2.29 -11.08
C THR A 78 2.60 -1.29 -10.03
N LEU A 79 1.50 -0.64 -10.32
CA LEU A 79 0.78 0.16 -9.31
C LEU A 79 -0.20 -0.71 -8.55
N ALA A 80 -0.38 -0.41 -7.28
CA ALA A 80 -1.36 -1.04 -6.43
C ALA A 80 -2.14 -0.01 -5.61
N ASN A 81 -3.28 -0.44 -5.11
CA ASN A 81 -4.09 0.32 -4.16
C ASN A 81 -4.41 -0.59 -2.98
N ASP A 82 -3.78 -0.31 -1.84
CA ASP A 82 -4.06 -0.93 -0.55
C ASP A 82 -5.25 -0.24 0.10
N VAL A 83 -6.47 -0.65 -0.30
CA VAL A 83 -7.70 -0.04 0.23
C VAL A 83 -7.91 -0.44 1.67
N SER A 84 -7.96 0.54 2.57
CA SER A 84 -7.90 0.32 4.02
C SER A 84 -9.06 0.98 4.74
N ALA A 85 -9.64 0.28 5.72
CA ALA A 85 -10.62 0.83 6.65
C ALA A 85 -9.86 1.52 7.80
N TRP A 86 -9.51 2.79 7.61
CA TRP A 86 -8.65 3.54 8.53
C TRP A 86 -9.26 3.78 9.90
N ASP A 87 -10.56 3.93 10.00
CA ASP A 87 -11.27 4.04 11.28
C ASP A 87 -11.05 2.79 12.15
N ILE A 88 -11.12 1.60 11.55
CA ILE A 88 -10.88 0.33 12.25
C ILE A 88 -9.40 0.19 12.63
N GLU A 89 -8.48 0.55 11.74
CA GLU A 89 -7.04 0.52 12.01
C GLU A 89 -6.66 1.43 13.19
N ARG A 90 -7.25 2.63 13.25
CA ARG A 90 -6.99 3.60 14.31
C ARG A 90 -7.60 3.22 15.65
N GLU A 91 -8.69 2.48 15.64
CA GLU A 91 -9.33 2.03 16.87
C GLU A 91 -8.41 1.12 17.70
N ASN A 92 -7.70 0.19 17.02
CA ASN A 92 -6.75 -0.70 17.68
C ASN A 92 -5.75 -1.27 16.67
N PRO A 93 -4.42 -1.16 16.89
CA PRO A 93 -3.41 -1.73 15.99
C PRO A 93 -3.56 -3.23 15.72
N LEU A 94 -4.14 -3.99 16.66
CA LEU A 94 -4.44 -5.42 16.49
C LEU A 94 -5.57 -5.68 15.48
N TYR A 95 -6.31 -4.65 15.07
CA TYR A 95 -7.35 -4.74 14.04
C TYR A 95 -6.81 -4.56 12.63
N LEU A 96 -5.50 -4.48 12.45
CA LEU A 96 -4.88 -4.37 11.12
C LEU A 96 -5.44 -5.38 10.11
N PRO A 97 -5.58 -6.70 10.42
CA PRO A 97 -6.19 -7.63 9.48
C PRO A 97 -7.64 -7.29 9.12
N GLN A 98 -8.41 -6.72 10.05
CA GLN A 98 -9.78 -6.31 9.79
C GLN A 98 -9.85 -5.05 8.93
N SER A 99 -8.90 -4.14 9.09
CA SER A 99 -8.76 -2.95 8.24
C SER A 99 -8.33 -3.30 6.81
N LYS A 100 -7.44 -4.28 6.66
CA LYS A 100 -6.72 -4.56 5.42
C LYS A 100 -7.31 -5.70 4.59
N VAL A 101 -8.07 -6.66 5.17
CA VAL A 101 -8.48 -7.91 4.49
C VAL A 101 -9.99 -8.05 4.42
N TYR A 102 -10.55 -7.73 3.26
CA TYR A 102 -11.97 -7.90 2.92
C TYR A 102 -12.16 -7.97 1.39
N ASN A 103 -13.36 -8.22 0.91
CA ASN A 103 -13.61 -8.32 -0.54
C ASN A 103 -13.46 -6.96 -1.21
N GLY A 104 -12.65 -6.91 -2.28
CA GLY A 104 -12.35 -5.67 -3.00
C GLY A 104 -11.37 -4.75 -2.26
N CYS A 105 -10.64 -5.25 -1.26
CA CYS A 105 -9.69 -4.48 -0.44
C CYS A 105 -8.39 -4.13 -1.16
N PHE A 106 -8.17 -4.64 -2.37
CA PHE A 106 -6.93 -4.45 -3.10
C PHE A 106 -7.19 -4.37 -4.60
N SER A 107 -6.46 -3.51 -5.28
CA SER A 107 -6.38 -3.53 -6.75
C SER A 107 -4.95 -3.31 -7.21
N PHE A 108 -4.60 -3.80 -8.38
CA PHE A 108 -3.29 -3.60 -8.97
C PHE A 108 -3.35 -3.65 -10.50
N GLY A 109 -2.37 -3.10 -11.15
CA GLY A 109 -2.25 -3.01 -12.60
C GLY A 109 -2.10 -1.56 -13.08
N PRO A 110 -2.41 -1.25 -14.36
CA PRO A 110 -2.98 -2.14 -15.39
C PRO A 110 -1.95 -3.05 -16.06
N VAL A 111 -0.66 -2.77 -15.92
CA VAL A 111 0.44 -3.51 -16.55
C VAL A 111 1.51 -3.88 -15.53
N ILE A 112 2.33 -4.86 -15.83
CA ILE A 112 3.57 -5.16 -15.14
C ILE A 112 4.70 -4.71 -16.05
N VAL A 113 5.56 -3.83 -15.53
CA VAL A 113 6.75 -3.34 -16.23
C VAL A 113 7.96 -4.11 -15.74
N THR A 114 8.75 -4.65 -16.64
CA THR A 114 9.93 -5.45 -16.30
C THR A 114 11.09 -4.58 -15.80
N PRO A 115 12.03 -5.13 -15.01
CA PRO A 115 13.11 -4.32 -14.39
C PRO A 115 14.04 -3.62 -15.38
N ASP A 116 14.16 -4.13 -16.60
CA ASP A 116 14.97 -3.51 -17.67
C ASP A 116 14.37 -2.20 -18.20
N GLU A 117 13.05 -2.01 -18.07
CA GLU A 117 12.36 -0.77 -18.43
C GLU A 117 12.43 0.28 -17.31
N ILE A 118 12.60 -0.12 -16.05
CA ILE A 118 12.71 0.77 -14.89
C ILE A 118 14.17 0.79 -14.41
N LYS A 119 14.91 1.80 -14.85
CA LYS A 119 16.33 1.95 -14.51
C LYS A 119 16.60 2.10 -13.02
N ASP A 120 15.71 2.83 -12.32
CA ASP A 120 15.83 3.09 -10.90
C ASP A 120 14.43 3.07 -10.24
N PRO A 121 14.08 2.02 -9.50
CA PRO A 121 12.79 1.93 -8.81
C PRO A 121 12.66 2.92 -7.63
N TYR A 122 13.75 3.58 -7.23
CA TYR A 122 13.76 4.61 -6.18
C TYR A 122 13.66 6.04 -6.74
N ALA A 123 13.52 6.19 -8.04
CA ALA A 123 13.36 7.49 -8.70
C ALA A 123 11.99 7.64 -9.39
N LEU A 124 10.95 7.05 -8.80
CA LEU A 124 9.59 7.10 -9.33
C LEU A 124 8.73 8.05 -8.50
N ASP A 125 7.89 8.82 -9.19
CA ASP A 125 6.83 9.60 -8.56
C ASP A 125 5.48 8.89 -8.72
N LEU A 126 4.77 8.71 -7.61
CA LEU A 126 3.42 8.18 -7.56
C LEU A 126 2.43 9.32 -7.38
N HIS A 127 1.40 9.34 -8.21
CA HIS A 127 0.32 10.34 -8.10
C HIS A 127 -1.00 9.64 -7.81
N CYS A 128 -1.76 10.22 -6.91
CA CYS A 128 -3.12 9.79 -6.58
C CYS A 128 -4.09 10.93 -6.82
N ARG A 129 -5.21 10.63 -7.46
CA ARG A 129 -6.32 11.55 -7.62
C ARG A 129 -7.62 10.84 -7.26
N VAL A 130 -8.47 11.49 -6.49
CA VAL A 130 -9.81 11.03 -6.18
C VAL A 130 -10.82 12.01 -6.75
N GLU A 131 -11.77 11.50 -7.54
CA GLU A 131 -12.84 12.29 -8.13
C GLU A 131 -14.20 11.84 -7.59
N ARG A 132 -15.10 12.78 -7.42
CA ARG A 132 -16.54 12.55 -7.14
C ARG A 132 -17.37 13.43 -8.06
N ASP A 133 -18.35 12.83 -8.71
CA ASP A 133 -19.25 13.53 -9.63
C ASP A 133 -18.51 14.39 -10.67
N GLY A 134 -17.39 13.83 -11.20
CA GLY A 134 -16.54 14.49 -12.19
C GLY A 134 -15.71 15.65 -11.67
N ARG A 135 -15.59 15.81 -10.33
CA ARG A 135 -14.75 16.83 -9.69
C ARG A 135 -13.64 16.18 -8.88
N GLU A 136 -12.44 16.70 -9.00
CA GLU A 136 -11.33 16.33 -8.13
C GLU A 136 -11.64 16.77 -6.70
N VAL A 137 -11.62 15.81 -5.76
CA VAL A 137 -11.79 16.05 -4.32
C VAL A 137 -10.51 15.82 -3.52
N PHE A 138 -9.53 15.17 -4.13
CA PHE A 138 -8.21 14.96 -3.55
C PHE A 138 -7.18 14.74 -4.66
N SER A 139 -5.99 15.29 -4.46
CA SER A 139 -4.80 15.01 -5.25
C SER A 139 -3.59 14.96 -4.34
N GLY A 140 -2.69 14.02 -4.58
CA GLY A 140 -1.49 13.85 -3.78
C GLY A 140 -0.40 13.10 -4.54
N SER A 141 0.84 13.25 -4.07
CA SER A 141 2.00 12.57 -4.65
C SER A 141 2.95 12.07 -3.56
N ALA A 142 3.71 11.04 -3.91
CA ALA A 142 4.81 10.50 -3.12
C ALA A 142 5.94 10.10 -4.07
N SER A 143 7.18 10.08 -3.60
CA SER A 143 8.32 9.59 -4.36
C SER A 143 8.89 8.34 -3.71
N THR A 144 9.21 7.32 -4.52
CA THR A 144 9.88 6.10 -4.06
C THR A 144 11.29 6.37 -3.52
N GLY A 145 11.88 7.51 -3.84
CA GLY A 145 13.13 7.97 -3.23
C GLY A 145 13.05 8.23 -1.73
N GLN A 146 11.84 8.30 -1.17
CA GLN A 146 11.62 8.47 0.27
C GLN A 146 11.37 7.14 1.01
N LEU A 147 11.48 6.00 0.33
CA LEU A 147 11.39 4.69 0.97
C LEU A 147 12.49 4.53 2.01
N LYS A 148 12.11 4.12 3.21
CA LYS A 148 13.04 3.82 4.30
C LYS A 148 13.91 2.61 4.00
N ARG A 149 13.31 1.59 3.39
CA ARG A 149 13.94 0.29 3.14
C ARG A 149 14.17 0.06 1.65
N GLN A 150 15.24 -0.65 1.35
CA GLN A 150 15.46 -1.13 -0.01
C GLN A 150 14.52 -2.30 -0.32
N LEU A 151 14.08 -2.41 -1.57
CA LEU A 151 13.15 -3.48 -1.98
C LEU A 151 13.67 -4.90 -1.68
N PRO A 152 14.96 -5.22 -1.86
CA PRO A 152 15.50 -6.53 -1.46
C PRO A 152 15.32 -6.83 0.04
N GLU A 153 15.46 -5.84 0.92
CA GLU A 153 15.27 -6.04 2.37
C GLU A 153 13.83 -6.43 2.75
N ILE A 154 12.87 -6.10 1.88
CA ILE A 154 11.46 -6.42 2.08
C ILE A 154 11.15 -7.81 1.51
N VAL A 155 11.92 -8.27 0.52
CA VAL A 155 11.72 -9.55 -0.19
C VAL A 155 12.37 -10.71 0.55
N ASP A 156 13.51 -10.51 1.18
CA ASP A 156 14.27 -11.50 1.96
C ASP A 156 13.61 -11.81 3.32
#